data_e5e452c62aca673a5ccb4869d9457f26
#
_entry.id   e5e452c62aca673a5ccb4869d9457f26
#
_cell.length_a   1.000
_cell.length_b   1.000
_cell.length_c   1.000
_cell.angle_alpha   90.00
_cell.angle_beta   90.00
_cell.angle_gamma   90.00
#
_symmetry.space_group_name_H-M   'P 1'
#
loop_
_entity.id
_entity.type
_entity.pdbx_description
1 polymer ?
#
loop_
_entity_poly.entity_id
_entity_poly.type
_entity_poly.pdbx_seq_one_letter_code
_entity_poly.pdbx_strand_id
1 'polypeptide(L)'
;MGDLIGRHRQKAAISEAMKAVGEVNKYITDTASWTFTGEDQRERLATVLHVLAQCVVDLNTILSPFLPHAANAVDRVYGGTGDLQPMPRIEEVSDLDDGSRAYPVITGDYSGVRAWRRTPVAVGASVAKPSLVFTKLDPSVVNEELAGLA
;
A
#
# COMPACT_ATOMS: atom_id res chain seq x y z
N MET A 1 -0.52 -10.10 -11.89
CA MET A 1 -0.90 -8.67 -11.75
C MET A 1 0.00 -7.74 -12.57
N GLY A 2 1.32 -7.83 -12.50
CA GLY A 2 2.24 -6.98 -13.28
C GLY A 2 1.95 -6.93 -14.78
N ASP A 3 1.70 -8.08 -15.41
CA ASP A 3 1.33 -8.14 -16.84
C ASP A 3 0.02 -7.39 -17.14
N LEU A 4 -0.93 -7.38 -16.22
CA LEU A 4 -2.18 -6.65 -16.40
C LEU A 4 -1.95 -5.14 -16.36
N ILE A 5 -1.08 -4.67 -15.46
CA ILE A 5 -0.68 -3.26 -15.40
C ILE A 5 0.07 -2.88 -16.69
N GLY A 6 1.04 -3.67 -17.13
CA GLY A 6 1.79 -3.43 -18.35
C GLY A 6 0.93 -3.39 -19.63
N ARG A 7 -0.24 -4.02 -19.58
CA ARG A 7 -1.26 -4.00 -20.65
C ARG A 7 -2.35 -2.96 -20.42
N HIS A 8 -2.17 -2.01 -19.51
CA HIS A 8 -3.15 -0.98 -19.12
C HIS A 8 -4.51 -1.52 -18.65
N ARG A 9 -4.54 -2.74 -18.09
CA ARG A 9 -5.74 -3.38 -17.56
C ARG A 9 -5.88 -3.19 -16.05
N GLN A 10 -5.86 -1.94 -15.59
CA GLN A 10 -5.83 -1.59 -14.15
C GLN A 10 -7.01 -2.17 -13.38
N LYS A 11 -8.23 -2.12 -13.93
CA LYS A 11 -9.42 -2.72 -13.29
C LYS A 11 -9.23 -4.22 -13.01
N ALA A 12 -8.68 -4.95 -13.98
CA ALA A 12 -8.41 -6.37 -13.80
C ALA A 12 -7.27 -6.60 -12.78
N ALA A 13 -6.24 -5.76 -12.80
CA ALA A 13 -5.13 -5.84 -11.85
C ALA A 13 -5.60 -5.62 -10.39
N ILE A 14 -6.43 -4.59 -10.15
CA ILE A 14 -7.02 -4.35 -8.82
C ILE A 14 -7.93 -5.52 -8.42
N SER A 15 -8.73 -6.07 -9.33
CA SER A 15 -9.59 -7.23 -9.03
C SER A 15 -8.78 -8.45 -8.59
N GLU A 16 -7.64 -8.72 -9.22
CA GLU A 16 -6.75 -9.81 -8.78
C GLU A 16 -6.12 -9.53 -7.41
N ALA A 17 -5.69 -8.28 -7.15
CA ALA A 17 -5.20 -7.90 -5.84
C ALA A 17 -6.26 -8.09 -4.75
N MET A 18 -7.50 -7.67 -5.01
CA MET A 18 -8.62 -7.82 -4.05
C MET A 18 -9.02 -9.27 -3.81
N LYS A 19 -8.85 -10.17 -4.79
CA LYS A 19 -9.00 -11.62 -4.55
C LYS A 19 -7.97 -12.11 -3.53
N ALA A 20 -6.70 -11.71 -3.67
CA ALA A 20 -5.67 -12.09 -2.72
C ALA A 20 -5.98 -11.55 -1.31
N VAL A 21 -6.48 -10.31 -1.19
CA VAL A 21 -6.96 -9.75 0.10
C VAL A 21 -8.08 -10.63 0.68
N GLY A 22 -9.03 -11.07 -0.16
CA GLY A 22 -10.12 -11.96 0.27
C GLY A 22 -9.62 -13.29 0.83
N GLU A 23 -8.62 -13.92 0.18
CA GLU A 23 -8.01 -15.16 0.67
C GLU A 23 -7.29 -14.98 2.02
N VAL A 24 -6.58 -13.86 2.20
CA VAL A 24 -5.94 -13.55 3.48
C VAL A 24 -6.98 -13.32 4.58
N ASN A 25 -8.05 -12.58 4.30
CA ASN A 25 -9.14 -12.39 5.25
C ASN A 25 -9.83 -13.72 5.62
N LYS A 26 -10.02 -14.61 4.64
CA LYS A 26 -10.51 -15.96 4.91
C LYS A 26 -9.55 -16.72 5.82
N TYR A 27 -8.26 -16.71 5.55
CA TYR A 27 -7.26 -17.35 6.41
C TYR A 27 -7.29 -16.82 7.84
N ILE A 28 -7.44 -15.50 8.04
CA ILE A 28 -7.60 -14.88 9.37
C ILE A 28 -8.81 -15.49 10.10
N THR A 29 -9.94 -15.56 9.40
CA THR A 29 -11.20 -16.09 9.97
C THR A 29 -11.09 -17.58 10.28
N ASP A 30 -10.54 -18.38 9.36
CA ASP A 30 -10.42 -19.83 9.50
C ASP A 30 -9.44 -20.22 10.61
N THR A 31 -8.35 -19.47 10.79
CA THR A 31 -7.37 -19.73 11.84
C THR A 31 -7.81 -19.24 13.21
N ALA A 32 -8.66 -18.21 13.27
CA ALA A 32 -9.18 -17.62 14.49
C ALA A 32 -8.10 -17.46 15.60
N SER A 33 -6.93 -16.93 15.23
CA SER A 33 -5.72 -16.90 16.07
C SER A 33 -5.91 -16.19 17.42
N TRP A 34 -6.92 -15.34 17.54
CA TRP A 34 -7.30 -14.68 18.79
C TRP A 34 -7.88 -15.63 19.83
N THR A 35 -8.21 -16.88 19.46
CA THR A 35 -8.67 -17.91 20.39
C THR A 35 -7.52 -18.69 21.02
N PHE A 36 -6.28 -18.52 20.54
CA PHE A 36 -5.10 -19.23 21.05
C PHE A 36 -4.60 -18.56 22.33
N THR A 37 -5.05 -19.05 23.49
CA THR A 37 -4.72 -18.47 24.80
C THR A 37 -3.85 -19.38 25.67
N GLY A 38 -3.69 -20.65 25.29
CA GLY A 38 -2.89 -21.63 26.04
C GLY A 38 -1.39 -21.57 25.69
N GLU A 39 -0.52 -21.90 26.66
CA GLU A 39 0.92 -22.00 26.43
C GLU A 39 1.26 -23.10 25.41
N ASP A 40 0.50 -24.18 25.37
CA ASP A 40 0.60 -25.25 24.38
C ASP A 40 0.29 -24.79 22.94
N GLN A 41 -0.44 -23.67 22.79
CA GLN A 41 -0.81 -23.08 21.50
C GLN A 41 0.15 -21.98 21.03
N ARG A 42 1.11 -21.59 21.85
CA ARG A 42 2.01 -20.45 21.59
C ARG A 42 2.83 -20.60 20.30
N GLU A 43 3.35 -21.80 20.06
CA GLU A 43 4.10 -22.08 18.83
C GLU A 43 3.21 -21.97 17.58
N ARG A 44 1.98 -22.50 17.68
CA ARG A 44 1.00 -22.38 16.62
C ARG A 44 0.60 -20.92 16.36
N LEU A 45 0.38 -20.15 17.42
CA LEU A 45 0.08 -18.72 17.34
C LEU A 45 1.23 -17.97 16.66
N ALA A 46 2.48 -18.22 17.05
CA ALA A 46 3.65 -17.59 16.43
C ALA A 46 3.73 -17.89 14.94
N THR A 47 3.46 -19.13 14.53
CA THR A 47 3.43 -19.52 13.12
C THR A 47 2.35 -18.77 12.36
N VAL A 48 1.13 -18.70 12.88
CA VAL A 48 0.01 -17.99 12.23
C VAL A 48 0.30 -16.50 12.10
N LEU A 49 0.80 -15.88 13.17
CA LEU A 49 1.16 -14.45 13.14
C LEU A 49 2.28 -14.15 12.13
N HIS A 50 3.29 -15.02 12.04
CA HIS A 50 4.35 -14.86 11.04
C HIS A 50 3.82 -14.97 9.61
N VAL A 51 2.94 -15.94 9.34
CA VAL A 51 2.28 -16.08 8.01
C VAL A 51 1.45 -14.84 7.70
N LEU A 52 0.67 -14.33 8.65
CA LEU A 52 -0.12 -13.12 8.47
C LEU A 52 0.75 -11.89 8.21
N ALA A 53 1.84 -11.72 8.95
CA ALA A 53 2.79 -10.64 8.72
C ALA A 53 3.36 -10.70 7.29
N GLN A 54 3.74 -11.89 6.83
CA GLN A 54 4.20 -12.08 5.45
C GLN A 54 3.10 -11.76 4.44
N CYS A 55 1.86 -12.20 4.67
CA CYS A 55 0.73 -11.87 3.79
C CYS A 55 0.51 -10.36 3.69
N VAL A 56 0.59 -9.62 4.80
CA VAL A 56 0.45 -8.15 4.78
C VAL A 56 1.54 -7.51 3.94
N VAL A 57 2.80 -7.92 4.09
CA VAL A 57 3.93 -7.38 3.30
C VAL A 57 3.77 -7.72 1.82
N ASP A 58 3.36 -8.94 1.50
CA ASP A 58 3.12 -9.37 0.12
C ASP A 58 1.95 -8.58 -0.52
N LEU A 59 0.83 -8.41 0.19
CA LEU A 59 -0.31 -7.59 -0.25
C LEU A 59 0.07 -6.11 -0.39
N ASN A 60 0.87 -5.58 0.52
CA ASN A 60 1.38 -4.22 0.45
C ASN A 60 2.17 -4.00 -0.84
N THR A 61 3.05 -4.93 -1.19
CA THR A 61 3.81 -4.89 -2.45
C THR A 61 2.87 -4.92 -3.66
N ILE A 62 1.85 -5.77 -3.63
CA ILE A 62 0.87 -5.89 -4.74
C ILE A 62 0.04 -4.61 -4.90
N LEU A 63 -0.38 -3.98 -3.80
CA LEU A 63 -1.22 -2.79 -3.82
C LEU A 63 -0.44 -1.48 -4.00
N SER A 64 0.87 -1.51 -3.82
CA SER A 64 1.72 -0.31 -3.83
C SER A 64 1.61 0.58 -5.08
N PRO A 65 1.39 0.07 -6.31
CA PRO A 65 1.20 0.93 -7.48
C PRO A 65 -0.11 1.73 -7.45
N PHE A 66 -1.09 1.28 -6.68
CA PHE A 66 -2.40 1.94 -6.57
C PHE A 66 -2.51 2.82 -5.33
N LEU A 67 -1.79 2.46 -4.27
CA LEU A 67 -1.86 3.09 -2.96
C LEU A 67 -0.44 3.42 -2.43
N PRO A 68 0.35 4.24 -3.14
CA PRO A 68 1.76 4.44 -2.80
C PRO A 68 1.96 5.03 -1.40
N HIS A 69 1.14 6.00 -0.96
CA HIS A 69 1.23 6.57 0.39
C HIS A 69 0.98 5.52 1.48
N ALA A 70 -0.08 4.73 1.31
CA ALA A 70 -0.43 3.66 2.24
C ALA A 70 0.67 2.59 2.27
N ALA A 71 1.18 2.22 1.10
CA ALA A 71 2.23 1.23 0.98
C ALA A 71 3.52 1.64 1.68
N ASN A 72 3.92 2.91 1.53
CA ASN A 72 5.08 3.45 2.21
C ASN A 72 4.88 3.54 3.74
N ALA A 73 3.67 3.82 4.20
CA ALA A 73 3.34 3.81 5.62
C ALA A 73 3.41 2.39 6.22
N VAL A 74 2.86 1.40 5.52
CA VAL A 74 2.91 -0.01 5.96
C VAL A 74 4.34 -0.54 5.92
N ASP A 75 5.15 -0.17 4.92
CA ASP A 75 6.56 -0.55 4.83
C ASP A 75 7.33 -0.14 6.09
N ARG A 76 7.13 1.09 6.60
CA ARG A 76 7.75 1.55 7.86
C ARG A 76 7.35 0.71 9.07
N VAL A 77 6.11 0.24 9.13
CA VAL A 77 5.63 -0.60 10.23
C VAL A 77 6.43 -1.91 10.31
N TYR A 78 6.85 -2.44 9.17
CA TYR A 78 7.64 -3.67 9.05
C TYR A 78 9.14 -3.43 8.94
N GLY A 79 9.62 -2.23 9.32
CA GLY A 79 11.04 -1.91 9.41
C GLY A 79 11.68 -1.45 8.10
N GLY A 80 10.90 -1.18 7.07
CA GLY A 80 11.37 -0.57 5.83
C GLY A 80 11.60 0.94 5.96
N THR A 81 12.20 1.53 4.93
CA THR A 81 12.51 2.97 4.88
C THR A 81 11.27 3.84 4.63
N GLY A 82 10.20 3.24 4.12
CA GLY A 82 9.01 3.95 3.66
C GLY A 82 9.12 4.47 2.23
N ASP A 83 10.07 3.92 1.46
CA ASP A 83 10.30 4.27 0.06
C ASP A 83 9.98 3.09 -0.87
N LEU A 84 9.04 2.24 -0.46
CA LEU A 84 8.60 1.09 -1.25
C LEU A 84 8.12 1.50 -2.64
N GLN A 85 7.42 2.65 -2.71
CA GLN A 85 7.01 3.27 -3.97
C GLN A 85 7.50 4.72 -4.05
N PRO A 86 8.01 5.15 -5.22
CA PRO A 86 8.32 6.57 -5.44
C PRO A 86 7.03 7.38 -5.37
N MET A 87 7.13 8.53 -4.73
CA MET A 87 6.00 9.44 -4.64
C MET A 87 6.01 10.40 -5.84
N PRO A 88 4.86 10.59 -6.50
CA PRO A 88 4.73 11.62 -7.52
C PRO A 88 4.91 13.01 -6.89
N ARG A 89 5.49 13.93 -7.66
CA ARG A 89 5.60 15.34 -7.32
C ARG A 89 4.81 16.15 -8.33
N ILE A 90 4.31 17.29 -7.90
CA ILE A 90 3.72 18.28 -8.81
C ILE A 90 4.76 19.37 -8.96
N GLU A 91 5.19 19.62 -10.18
CA GLU A 91 6.15 20.68 -10.52
C GLU A 91 5.51 21.61 -11.56
N GLU A 92 5.73 22.91 -11.42
CA GLU A 92 5.32 23.87 -12.43
C GLU A 92 6.35 23.89 -13.55
N VAL A 93 5.89 23.67 -14.78
CA VAL A 93 6.71 23.72 -15.98
C VAL A 93 6.21 24.85 -16.85
N SER A 94 7.12 25.74 -17.28
CA SER A 94 6.81 26.80 -18.20
C SER A 94 6.66 26.25 -19.61
N ASP A 95 5.72 26.82 -20.36
CA ASP A 95 5.55 26.52 -21.81
C ASP A 95 6.85 26.85 -22.55
N LEU A 96 7.31 25.91 -23.38
CA LEU A 96 8.54 26.06 -24.17
C LEU A 96 8.40 27.12 -25.27
N ASP A 97 7.18 27.32 -25.75
CA ASP A 97 6.91 28.21 -26.88
C ASP A 97 6.58 29.65 -26.45
N ASP A 98 5.96 29.81 -25.28
CA ASP A 98 5.48 31.10 -24.82
C ASP A 98 6.00 31.49 -23.43
N GLY A 99 6.76 30.77 -22.73
CA GLY A 99 7.36 31.13 -21.41
C GLY A 99 6.47 31.87 -20.40
N SER A 100 5.30 32.34 -20.84
CA SER A 100 4.35 33.13 -20.07
C SER A 100 3.30 32.28 -19.33
N ARG A 101 3.18 31.01 -19.69
CA ARG A 101 2.25 30.07 -19.09
C ARG A 101 3.00 28.99 -18.33
N ALA A 102 2.70 28.87 -17.06
CA ALA A 102 3.11 27.73 -16.25
C ALA A 102 1.92 26.79 -16.05
N TYR A 103 2.17 25.49 -16.10
CA TYR A 103 1.18 24.48 -15.82
C TYR A 103 1.76 23.37 -14.93
N PRO A 104 0.97 22.80 -14.02
CA PRO A 104 1.41 21.74 -13.14
C PRO A 104 1.57 20.43 -13.93
N VAL A 105 2.72 19.79 -13.78
CA VAL A 105 2.98 18.43 -14.29
C VAL A 105 3.28 17.48 -13.17
N ILE A 106 2.87 16.24 -13.33
CA ILE A 106 3.21 15.17 -12.38
C ILE A 106 4.59 14.66 -12.78
N THR A 107 5.55 14.81 -11.88
CA THR A 107 6.92 14.31 -12.05
C THR A 107 7.23 13.27 -10.96
N GLY A 108 8.33 12.55 -11.11
CA GLY A 108 8.83 11.60 -10.12
C GLY A 108 10.05 10.88 -10.66
N ASP A 109 10.89 10.39 -9.76
CA ASP A 109 12.01 9.56 -10.16
C ASP A 109 11.56 8.12 -10.35
N TYR A 110 11.31 7.75 -11.58
CA TYR A 110 10.94 6.40 -12.01
C TYR A 110 12.07 5.73 -12.81
N SER A 111 13.28 6.30 -12.80
CA SER A 111 14.43 5.83 -13.58
C SER A 111 14.99 4.49 -13.09
N GLY A 112 14.73 4.13 -11.84
CA GLY A 112 15.19 2.87 -11.26
C GLY A 112 14.51 1.64 -11.85
N VAL A 113 15.28 0.59 -12.14
CA VAL A 113 14.71 -0.72 -12.50
C VAL A 113 13.98 -1.27 -11.28
N ARG A 114 12.67 -1.39 -11.39
CA ARG A 114 11.82 -1.93 -10.34
C ARG A 114 11.31 -3.29 -10.74
N ALA A 115 11.62 -4.27 -9.93
CA ALA A 115 11.14 -5.63 -10.12
C ALA A 115 10.18 -5.98 -8.99
N TRP A 116 9.16 -6.75 -9.32
CA TRP A 116 8.30 -7.37 -8.32
C TRP A 116 9.14 -8.37 -7.52
N ARG A 117 9.46 -8.01 -6.30
CA ARG A 117 10.24 -8.87 -5.39
C ARG A 117 9.45 -9.08 -4.12
N ARG A 118 9.41 -10.33 -3.69
CA ARG A 118 8.92 -10.67 -2.37
C ARG A 118 9.95 -10.23 -1.33
N THR A 119 9.50 -9.48 -0.33
CA THR A 119 10.31 -9.11 0.83
C THR A 119 9.98 -10.08 1.97
N PRO A 120 10.91 -10.96 2.38
CA PRO A 120 10.63 -11.89 3.47
C PRO A 120 10.60 -11.15 4.81
N VAL A 121 9.62 -11.47 5.63
CA VAL A 121 9.57 -11.04 7.02
C VAL A 121 10.48 -11.95 7.84
N ALA A 122 11.44 -11.38 8.55
CA ALA A 122 12.34 -12.16 9.39
C ALA A 122 11.60 -12.76 10.60
N VAL A 123 11.97 -13.96 11.01
CA VAL A 123 11.46 -14.54 12.25
C VAL A 123 11.91 -13.68 13.43
N GLY A 124 10.97 -13.31 14.31
CA GLY A 124 11.25 -12.42 15.44
C GLY A 124 11.35 -10.93 15.05
N ALA A 125 10.98 -10.55 13.81
CA ALA A 125 10.93 -9.15 13.41
C ALA A 125 10.01 -8.35 14.36
N SER A 126 10.49 -7.17 14.75
CA SER A 126 9.67 -6.22 15.49
C SER A 126 8.74 -5.48 14.53
N VAL A 127 7.48 -5.42 14.90
CA VAL A 127 6.46 -4.67 14.17
C VAL A 127 6.18 -3.38 14.94
N ALA A 128 6.38 -2.23 14.30
CA ALA A 128 6.10 -0.93 14.91
C ALA A 128 4.59 -0.73 15.10
N LYS A 129 4.23 0.12 16.06
CA LYS A 129 2.81 0.49 16.24
C LYS A 129 2.29 1.17 14.98
N PRO A 130 1.26 0.62 14.32
CA PRO A 130 0.70 1.25 13.12
C PRO A 130 -0.04 2.54 13.49
N SER A 131 0.02 3.53 12.58
CA SER A 131 -0.87 4.69 12.56
C SER A 131 -2.03 4.45 11.61
N LEU A 132 -3.09 5.24 11.75
CA LEU A 132 -4.19 5.23 10.78
C LEU A 132 -3.66 5.72 9.42
N VAL A 133 -3.81 4.89 8.40
CA VAL A 133 -3.41 5.22 7.03
C VAL A 133 -4.53 5.96 6.30
N PHE A 134 -5.78 5.64 6.63
CA PHE A 134 -6.97 6.29 6.08
C PHE A 134 -7.85 6.80 7.21
N THR A 135 -8.27 8.04 7.11
CA THR A 135 -9.28 8.63 7.99
C THR A 135 -10.59 8.77 7.23
N LYS A 136 -11.70 8.55 7.93
CA LYS A 136 -13.01 8.84 7.35
C LYS A 136 -13.13 10.34 7.16
N LEU A 137 -13.43 10.78 5.95
CA LEU A 137 -13.67 12.20 5.66
C LEU A 137 -14.96 12.66 6.33
N ASP A 138 -14.91 13.85 6.93
CA ASP A 138 -16.12 14.50 7.41
C ASP A 138 -16.96 14.97 6.23
N PRO A 139 -18.30 14.79 6.26
CA PRO A 139 -19.18 15.29 5.20
C PRO A 139 -19.05 16.79 4.91
N SER A 140 -18.58 17.60 5.87
CA SER A 140 -18.33 19.04 5.67
C SER A 140 -17.29 19.33 4.59
N VAL A 141 -16.32 18.44 4.39
CA VAL A 141 -15.27 18.57 3.37
C VAL A 141 -15.89 18.77 1.97
N VAL A 142 -17.02 18.10 1.68
CA VAL A 142 -17.72 18.28 0.40
C VAL A 142 -18.18 19.72 0.20
N ASN A 143 -18.69 20.36 1.26
CA ASN A 143 -19.17 21.74 1.19
C ASN A 143 -18.00 22.73 1.06
N GLU A 144 -16.87 22.46 1.70
CA GLU A 144 -15.65 23.26 1.61
C GLU A 144 -15.08 23.21 0.19
N GLU A 145 -14.99 22.03 -0.40
CA GLU A 145 -14.52 21.86 -1.78
C GLU A 145 -15.45 22.52 -2.81
N LEU A 146 -16.78 22.38 -2.63
CA LEU A 146 -17.75 23.04 -3.50
C LEU A 146 -17.69 24.57 -3.40
N ALA A 147 -17.42 25.11 -2.22
CA ALA A 147 -17.24 26.56 -2.03
C ALA A 147 -15.97 27.08 -2.71
N GLY A 148 -14.93 26.27 -2.81
CA GLY A 148 -13.70 26.60 -3.53
C GLY A 148 -13.81 26.58 -5.05
N LEU A 149 -14.89 25.98 -5.61
CA LEU A 149 -15.15 25.90 -7.05
C LEU A 149 -16.07 27.02 -7.57
N ALA A 150 -16.65 27.83 -6.67
CA ALA A 150 -17.56 28.95 -6.99
C ALA A 150 -16.79 30.27 -7.12
#